data_690ff4dfb2227fd37d6967b9a849e923
#
_entry.id   690ff4dfb2227fd37d6967b9a849e923
#
_cell.length_a   1.000
_cell.length_b   1.000
_cell.length_c   1.000
_cell.angle_alpha   90.00
_cell.angle_beta   90.00
_cell.angle_gamma   90.00
#
_symmetry.space_group_name_H-M   'P 1'
#
loop_
_entity.id
_entity.type
_entity.pdbx_description
1 polymer ?
#
loop_
_entity_poly.entity_id
_entity_poly.type
_entity_poly.pdbx_seq_one_letter_code
_entity_poly.pdbx_strand_id
1 'polypeptide(L)'
;DIILQLAINARTGLRKLPSNVRLVDWIPMGVFLNGADGFIHHGGAGNTLTALYSGIPQIVFGEGADRSVNAEIVAKRGCGIIPDKHGLTSDLVNRLLYDDSLRFCSDQVAAEMAEQPSPAEIAEVLMRKLKNNGK
;
A
#
# COMPACT_ATOMS: atom_id res chain seq x y z
N ASP A 1 15.71 -8.81 -2.72
CA ASP A 1 14.92 -9.53 -3.73
C ASP A 1 13.67 -8.72 -4.09
N ILE A 2 13.23 -8.82 -5.34
CA ILE A 2 12.00 -8.19 -5.84
C ILE A 2 10.98 -9.29 -6.12
N ILE A 3 9.78 -9.15 -5.57
CA ILE A 3 8.65 -10.00 -5.90
C ILE A 3 7.73 -9.23 -6.85
N LEU A 4 7.52 -9.77 -8.03
CA LEU A 4 6.74 -9.16 -9.09
C LEU A 4 5.43 -9.92 -9.29
N GLN A 5 4.31 -9.23 -9.05
CA GLN A 5 2.98 -9.75 -9.36
C GLN A 5 2.39 -8.96 -10.53
N LEU A 6 2.08 -9.65 -11.63
CA LEU A 6 1.48 -9.06 -12.82
C LEU A 6 0.23 -9.83 -13.23
N ALA A 7 -0.72 -9.11 -13.80
CA ALA A 7 -1.85 -9.74 -14.49
C ALA A 7 -1.34 -10.64 -15.65
N ILE A 8 -2.06 -11.72 -15.94
CA ILE A 8 -1.65 -12.73 -16.92
C ILE A 8 -1.36 -12.11 -18.30
N ASN A 9 -2.19 -11.16 -18.73
CA ASN A 9 -2.01 -10.44 -20.00
C ASN A 9 -0.76 -9.53 -20.01
N ALA A 10 -0.31 -9.04 -18.86
CA ALA A 10 0.90 -8.22 -18.75
C ALA A 10 2.20 -9.03 -18.72
N ARG A 11 2.12 -10.36 -18.67
CA ARG A 11 3.27 -11.27 -18.68
C ARG A 11 3.78 -11.56 -20.11
N THR A 12 2.95 -11.28 -21.10
CA THR A 12 3.29 -11.50 -22.51
C THR A 12 4.43 -10.57 -22.91
N GLY A 13 5.55 -11.15 -23.37
CA GLY A 13 6.75 -10.40 -23.77
C GLY A 13 7.75 -10.11 -22.66
N LEU A 14 7.54 -10.61 -21.45
CA LEU A 14 8.59 -10.56 -20.41
C LEU A 14 9.84 -11.30 -20.91
N ARG A 15 10.97 -10.57 -20.90
CA ARG A 15 12.29 -11.16 -21.14
C ARG A 15 12.72 -11.95 -19.89
N LYS A 16 13.86 -12.64 -19.99
CA LYS A 16 14.46 -13.32 -18.83
C LYS A 16 14.64 -12.31 -17.70
N LEU A 17 14.01 -12.58 -16.56
CA LEU A 17 14.12 -11.74 -15.38
C LEU A 17 15.51 -11.86 -14.74
N PRO A 18 16.03 -10.81 -14.10
CA PRO A 18 17.21 -10.88 -13.26
C PRO A 18 17.05 -11.91 -12.13
N SER A 19 18.16 -12.43 -11.62
CA SER A 19 18.13 -13.48 -10.60
C SER A 19 17.53 -13.05 -9.26
N ASN A 20 17.50 -11.75 -8.99
CA ASN A 20 16.89 -11.15 -7.80
C ASN A 20 15.41 -10.78 -7.99
N VAL A 21 14.79 -11.11 -9.13
CA VAL A 21 13.37 -10.84 -9.42
C VAL A 21 12.62 -12.16 -9.58
N ARG A 22 11.58 -12.34 -8.78
CA ARG A 22 10.70 -13.51 -8.82
C ARG A 22 9.31 -13.12 -9.25
N LEU A 23 8.82 -13.72 -10.34
CA LEU A 23 7.43 -13.58 -10.75
C LEU A 23 6.56 -14.54 -9.95
N VAL A 24 5.48 -14.02 -9.39
CA VAL A 24 4.49 -14.80 -8.64
C VAL A 24 3.10 -14.64 -9.27
N ASP A 25 2.21 -15.60 -9.00
CA ASP A 25 0.83 -15.52 -9.46
C ASP A 25 0.00 -14.63 -8.55
N TRP A 26 -0.69 -15.20 -7.60
CA TRP A 26 -1.47 -14.47 -6.61
C TRP A 26 -0.88 -14.71 -5.22
N ILE A 27 -0.77 -13.65 -4.44
CA ILE A 27 -0.33 -13.72 -3.04
C ILE A 27 -1.29 -12.92 -2.15
N PRO A 28 -1.58 -13.40 -0.94
CA PRO A 28 -2.39 -12.66 0.04
C PRO A 28 -1.60 -11.48 0.56
N MET A 29 -1.86 -10.28 0.01
CA MET A 29 -1.09 -9.07 0.22
C MET A 29 -0.94 -8.71 1.70
N GLY A 30 -2.01 -8.84 2.50
CA GLY A 30 -1.98 -8.53 3.94
C GLY A 30 -1.05 -9.43 4.77
N VAL A 31 -0.71 -10.63 4.26
CA VAL A 31 0.28 -11.50 4.91
C VAL A 31 1.67 -11.19 4.38
N PHE A 32 1.77 -10.99 3.08
CA PHE A 32 3.05 -10.82 2.40
C PHE A 32 3.74 -9.52 2.77
N LEU A 33 3.01 -8.40 2.84
CA LEU A 33 3.58 -7.09 3.11
C LEU A 33 4.21 -6.97 4.51
N ASN A 34 3.82 -7.78 5.48
CA ASN A 34 4.42 -7.77 6.82
C ASN A 34 5.93 -8.09 6.82
N GLY A 35 6.46 -8.65 5.73
CA GLY A 35 7.88 -8.95 5.58
C GLY A 35 8.56 -8.17 4.44
N ALA A 36 7.89 -7.17 3.88
CA ALA A 36 8.43 -6.36 2.78
C ALA A 36 9.07 -5.07 3.29
N ASP A 37 10.11 -4.59 2.61
CA ASP A 37 10.77 -3.33 2.92
C ASP A 37 10.12 -2.13 2.22
N GLY A 38 9.36 -2.36 1.16
CA GLY A 38 8.65 -1.33 0.41
C GLY A 38 7.67 -1.94 -0.58
N PHE A 39 6.69 -1.15 -1.02
CA PHE A 39 5.66 -1.59 -1.95
C PHE A 39 5.48 -0.62 -3.11
N ILE A 40 5.48 -1.15 -4.34
CA ILE A 40 5.28 -0.38 -5.56
C ILE A 40 3.98 -0.85 -6.20
N HIS A 41 3.02 0.08 -6.40
CA HIS A 41 1.70 -0.28 -6.90
C HIS A 41 0.98 0.86 -7.62
N HIS A 42 -0.18 0.56 -8.19
CA HIS A 42 -0.95 1.48 -9.03
C HIS A 42 -1.89 2.44 -8.25
N GLY A 43 -1.95 2.38 -6.91
CA GLY A 43 -2.75 3.29 -6.10
C GLY A 43 -4.20 2.88 -5.84
N GLY A 44 -4.60 1.64 -6.16
CA GLY A 44 -5.92 1.15 -5.78
C GLY A 44 -6.08 1.12 -4.25
N ALA A 45 -7.29 1.48 -3.74
CA ALA A 45 -7.55 1.64 -2.31
C ALA A 45 -7.14 0.42 -1.46
N GLY A 46 -7.44 -0.81 -1.93
CA GLY A 46 -7.08 -2.03 -1.21
C GLY A 46 -5.56 -2.17 -0.99
N ASN A 47 -4.76 -1.96 -2.03
CA ASN A 47 -3.30 -2.03 -1.93
C ASN A 47 -2.75 -0.92 -1.03
N THR A 48 -3.24 0.31 -1.22
CA THR A 48 -2.83 1.47 -0.45
C THR A 48 -3.09 1.28 1.05
N LEU A 49 -4.31 0.89 1.41
CA LEU A 49 -4.69 0.67 2.81
C LEU A 49 -3.96 -0.52 3.44
N THR A 50 -3.75 -1.60 2.68
CA THR A 50 -3.00 -2.76 3.18
C THR A 50 -1.55 -2.38 3.48
N ALA A 51 -0.90 -1.60 2.62
CA ALA A 51 0.46 -1.15 2.85
C ALA A 51 0.56 -0.18 4.04
N LEU A 52 -0.39 0.75 4.18
CA LEU A 52 -0.46 1.66 5.34
C LEU A 52 -0.66 0.88 6.64
N TYR A 53 -1.56 -0.10 6.65
CA TYR A 53 -1.80 -0.95 7.83
C TYR A 53 -0.58 -1.79 8.20
N SER A 54 0.22 -2.21 7.21
CA SER A 54 1.46 -2.98 7.42
C SER A 54 2.68 -2.10 7.75
N GLY A 55 2.54 -0.77 7.80
CA GLY A 55 3.65 0.15 8.05
C GLY A 55 4.69 0.19 6.93
N ILE A 56 4.28 -0.08 5.67
CA ILE A 56 5.20 -0.22 4.54
C ILE A 56 5.24 1.06 3.69
N PRO A 57 6.44 1.66 3.48
CA PRO A 57 6.61 2.77 2.55
C PRO A 57 6.21 2.39 1.12
N GLN A 58 5.65 3.34 0.37
CA GLN A 58 5.03 3.06 -0.92
C GLN A 58 5.59 3.94 -2.05
N ILE A 59 5.72 3.36 -3.25
CA ILE A 59 5.74 4.13 -4.50
C ILE A 59 4.40 3.89 -5.19
N VAL A 60 3.66 4.98 -5.46
CA VAL A 60 2.28 4.89 -5.95
C VAL A 60 2.16 5.55 -7.31
N PHE A 61 1.89 4.75 -8.35
CA PHE A 61 1.55 5.22 -9.69
C PHE A 61 0.06 5.56 -9.75
N GLY A 62 -0.28 6.76 -9.29
CA GLY A 62 -1.67 7.20 -9.12
C GLY A 62 -2.33 7.66 -10.42
N GLU A 63 -2.49 6.79 -11.42
CA GLU A 63 -3.13 7.15 -12.68
C GLU A 63 -4.63 6.80 -12.69
N GLY A 64 -5.44 7.82 -12.83
CA GLY A 64 -6.90 7.73 -13.06
C GLY A 64 -7.75 7.44 -11.81
N ALA A 65 -8.99 7.89 -11.85
CA ALA A 65 -10.03 7.70 -10.84
C ALA A 65 -9.55 8.05 -9.40
N ASP A 66 -9.83 7.17 -8.43
CA ASP A 66 -9.46 7.30 -7.03
C ASP A 66 -7.95 7.12 -6.77
N ARG A 67 -7.20 6.58 -7.72
CA ARG A 67 -5.78 6.23 -7.57
C ARG A 67 -4.90 7.46 -7.39
N SER A 68 -5.18 8.55 -8.12
CA SER A 68 -4.44 9.82 -7.96
C SER A 68 -4.66 10.41 -6.58
N VAL A 69 -5.90 10.38 -6.09
CA VAL A 69 -6.24 10.86 -4.74
C VAL A 69 -5.52 10.03 -3.68
N ASN A 70 -5.52 8.71 -3.80
CA ASN A 70 -4.80 7.82 -2.88
C ASN A 70 -3.30 8.11 -2.89
N ALA A 71 -2.69 8.29 -4.06
CA ALA A 71 -1.27 8.61 -4.19
C ALA A 71 -0.93 9.95 -3.50
N GLU A 72 -1.75 10.98 -3.71
CA GLU A 72 -1.59 12.30 -3.09
C GLU A 72 -1.70 12.22 -1.56
N ILE A 73 -2.67 11.47 -1.03
CA ILE A 73 -2.84 11.28 0.41
C ILE A 73 -1.61 10.59 1.00
N VAL A 74 -1.13 9.51 0.40
CA VAL A 74 0.05 8.77 0.85
C VAL A 74 1.30 9.65 0.83
N ALA A 75 1.52 10.42 -0.24
CA ALA A 75 2.65 11.34 -0.36
C ALA A 75 2.55 12.48 0.67
N LYS A 76 1.38 13.08 0.84
CA LYS A 76 1.14 14.16 1.82
C LYS A 76 1.36 13.70 3.27
N ARG A 77 1.05 12.45 3.58
CA ARG A 77 1.30 11.84 4.89
C ARG A 77 2.78 11.46 5.10
N GLY A 78 3.61 11.56 4.07
CA GLY A 78 5.01 11.15 4.13
C GLY A 78 5.24 9.64 4.12
N CYS A 79 4.22 8.84 3.77
CA CYS A 79 4.29 7.37 3.75
C CYS A 79 4.68 6.83 2.37
N GLY A 80 4.90 7.68 1.38
CA GLY A 80 5.27 7.21 0.05
C GLY A 80 5.61 8.32 -0.92
N ILE A 81 5.91 7.90 -2.13
CA ILE A 81 6.41 8.75 -3.22
C ILE A 81 5.53 8.56 -4.44
N ILE A 82 5.21 9.65 -5.14
CA ILE A 82 4.60 9.61 -6.47
C ILE A 82 5.75 9.75 -7.49
N PRO A 83 5.93 8.80 -8.41
CA PRO A 83 6.89 8.94 -9.50
C PRO A 83 6.56 10.15 -10.38
N ASP A 84 7.59 10.81 -10.86
CA ASP A 84 7.45 11.86 -11.87
C ASP A 84 7.36 11.28 -13.29
N LYS A 85 7.48 12.14 -14.32
CA LYS A 85 7.46 11.76 -15.74
C LYS A 85 8.55 10.75 -16.15
N HIS A 86 9.59 10.57 -15.35
CA HIS A 86 10.66 9.59 -15.60
C HIS A 86 10.29 8.19 -15.08
N GLY A 87 9.19 8.07 -14.36
CA GLY A 87 8.68 6.80 -13.85
C GLY A 87 9.55 6.23 -12.72
N LEU A 88 9.69 4.91 -12.70
CA LEU A 88 10.47 4.21 -11.69
C LEU A 88 11.97 4.30 -11.98
N THR A 89 12.70 4.96 -11.10
CA THR A 89 14.16 5.10 -11.18
C THR A 89 14.84 4.38 -10.02
N SER A 90 16.14 4.08 -10.17
CA SER A 90 16.95 3.49 -9.08
C SER A 90 16.97 4.39 -7.84
N ASP A 91 16.99 5.71 -8.02
CA ASP A 91 16.99 6.67 -6.92
C ASP A 91 15.66 6.62 -6.13
N LEU A 92 14.52 6.49 -6.83
CA LEU A 92 13.24 6.31 -6.15
C LEU A 92 13.16 5.00 -5.37
N VAL A 93 13.70 3.91 -5.93
CA VAL A 93 13.76 2.62 -5.23
C VAL A 93 14.69 2.71 -4.02
N ASN A 94 15.84 3.37 -4.14
CA ASN A 94 16.74 3.58 -3.02
C ASN A 94 16.08 4.44 -1.92
N ARG A 95 15.34 5.49 -2.28
CA ARG A 95 14.57 6.28 -1.31
C ARG A 95 13.49 5.43 -0.62
N LEU A 96 12.76 4.62 -1.37
CA LEU A 96 11.76 3.71 -0.81
C LEU A 96 12.36 2.80 0.27
N LEU A 97 13.57 2.27 0.03
CA LEU A 97 14.20 1.28 0.88
C LEU A 97 14.98 1.86 2.06
N TYR A 98 15.54 3.08 1.91
CA TYR A 98 16.55 3.63 2.83
C TYR A 98 16.21 5.02 3.39
N ASP A 99 15.06 5.60 3.05
CA ASP A 99 14.63 6.88 3.62
C ASP A 99 13.92 6.62 4.95
N ASP A 100 14.64 6.85 6.05
CA ASP A 100 14.12 6.65 7.41
C ASP A 100 12.86 7.46 7.70
N SER A 101 12.68 8.62 7.04
CA SER A 101 11.49 9.46 7.22
C SER A 101 10.24 8.82 6.65
N LEU A 102 10.35 8.15 5.49
CA LEU A 102 9.25 7.38 4.90
C LEU A 102 8.86 6.21 5.80
N ARG A 103 9.84 5.50 6.34
CA ARG A 103 9.63 4.38 7.26
C ARG A 103 8.93 4.85 8.53
N PHE A 104 9.47 5.88 9.16
CA PHE A 104 8.91 6.45 10.39
C PHE A 104 7.46 6.90 10.22
N CYS A 105 7.15 7.64 9.13
CA CYS A 105 5.78 8.06 8.85
C CYS A 105 4.84 6.87 8.57
N SER A 106 5.31 5.83 7.88
CA SER A 106 4.53 4.62 7.62
C SER A 106 4.19 3.88 8.91
N ASP A 107 5.16 3.73 9.81
CA ASP A 107 4.95 3.10 11.12
C ASP A 107 3.97 3.90 11.99
N GLN A 108 4.04 5.24 11.98
CA GLN A 108 3.07 6.09 12.67
C GLN A 108 1.65 5.90 12.16
N VAL A 109 1.46 5.86 10.84
CA VAL A 109 0.12 5.65 10.25
C VAL A 109 -0.39 4.24 10.57
N ALA A 110 0.47 3.22 10.55
CA ALA A 110 0.08 1.88 10.95
C ALA A 110 -0.41 1.83 12.41
N ALA A 111 0.28 2.52 13.32
CA ALA A 111 -0.14 2.65 14.71
C ALA A 111 -1.49 3.37 14.83
N GLU A 112 -1.68 4.51 14.14
CA GLU A 112 -2.96 5.22 14.09
C GLU A 112 -4.11 4.33 13.57
N MET A 113 -3.84 3.51 12.56
CA MET A 113 -4.84 2.58 12.01
C MET A 113 -5.16 1.43 12.96
N ALA A 114 -4.18 0.93 13.71
CA ALA A 114 -4.38 -0.12 14.70
C ALA A 114 -5.24 0.31 15.90
N GLU A 115 -5.28 1.61 16.20
CA GLU A 115 -6.13 2.19 17.25
C GLU A 115 -7.59 2.38 16.81
N GLN A 116 -7.89 2.24 15.51
CA GLN A 116 -9.25 2.40 15.02
C GLN A 116 -10.11 1.20 15.44
N PRO A 117 -11.39 1.47 15.80
CA PRO A 117 -12.28 0.39 16.21
C PRO A 117 -12.53 -0.59 15.04
N SER A 118 -12.57 -1.86 15.35
CA SER A 118 -12.89 -2.91 14.41
C SER A 118 -14.32 -2.77 13.85
N PRO A 119 -14.61 -3.34 12.67
CA PRO A 119 -15.98 -3.38 12.13
C PRO A 119 -17.00 -3.98 13.12
N ALA A 120 -16.60 -4.95 13.93
CA ALA A 120 -17.46 -5.56 14.94
C ALA A 120 -17.82 -4.58 16.06
N GLU A 121 -16.84 -3.84 16.58
CA GLU A 121 -17.07 -2.79 17.59
C GLU A 121 -17.96 -1.67 17.06
N ILE A 122 -17.75 -1.23 15.83
CA ILE A 122 -18.63 -0.24 15.16
C ILE A 122 -20.04 -0.78 15.03
N ALA A 123 -20.22 -2.05 14.62
CA ALA A 123 -21.54 -2.67 14.51
C ALA A 123 -22.26 -2.69 15.87
N GLU A 124 -21.57 -3.02 16.96
CA GLU A 124 -22.14 -2.97 18.30
C GLU A 124 -22.59 -1.57 18.73
N VAL A 125 -21.77 -0.55 18.43
CA VAL A 125 -22.13 0.87 18.70
C VAL A 125 -23.39 1.27 17.96
N LEU A 126 -23.49 0.91 16.67
CA LEU A 126 -24.66 1.20 15.85
C LEU A 126 -25.90 0.49 16.37
N MET A 127 -25.81 -0.78 16.74
CA MET A 127 -26.92 -1.55 17.32
C MET A 127 -27.43 -0.97 18.64
N ARG A 128 -26.52 -0.50 19.51
CA ARG A 128 -26.91 0.19 20.76
C ARG A 128 -27.66 1.49 20.47
N LYS A 129 -27.18 2.31 19.52
CA LYS A 129 -27.84 3.57 19.14
C LYS A 129 -29.25 3.32 18.58
N LEU A 130 -29.43 2.31 17.74
CA LEU A 130 -30.75 1.95 17.19
C LEU A 130 -31.73 1.53 18.27
N LYS A 131 -31.30 0.72 19.26
CA LYS A 131 -32.16 0.31 20.41
C LYS A 131 -32.59 1.48 21.30
N ASN A 132 -31.72 2.50 21.46
CA ASN A 132 -32.02 3.66 22.29
C ASN A 132 -32.90 4.70 21.60
N ASN A 133 -32.87 4.79 20.27
CA ASN A 133 -33.70 5.72 19.48
C ASN A 133 -35.08 5.14 19.10
N GLY A 134 -35.37 3.90 19.47
CA GLY A 134 -36.65 3.22 19.21
C GLY A 134 -37.66 3.24 20.39
N LYS A 135 -37.42 4.14 21.37
CA LYS A 135 -38.35 4.38 22.49
C LYS A 135 -39.01 5.73 22.38
#